data_29ae70ede1e9fc4c40c71b877603831a
#
_entry.id   29ae70ede1e9fc4c40c71b877603831a
#
_cell.length_a   1.000
_cell.length_b   1.000
_cell.length_c   1.000
_cell.angle_alpha   90.00
_cell.angle_beta   90.00
_cell.angle_gamma   90.00
#
_symmetry.space_group_name_H-M   'P 1'
#
loop_
_entity.id
_entity.type
_entity.pdbx_description
1 polymer ?
#
loop_
_entity_poly.entity_id
_entity_poly.type
_entity_poly.pdbx_seq_one_letter_code
_entity_poly.pdbx_strand_id
1 'polypeptide(L)'
;QNKMAINPFNKEERTPADKGDLILGLEKRYAVLIFSGMGAAFTFVMMVLFAPSDMFGFSVGVALTVAFVPYSIYAYLEKKAIIDMEKNLPSFLRDIAESRKTGMTLPQALYKSAQVDYGKLSVELKKMANQISWGVPFHDVLARFSKRSKSGFIQRSIAIIIEAQQSGGALV
;
A
#
# COMPACT_ATOMS: atom_id res chain seq x y z
N GLN A 1 40.22 9.11 -10.08
CA GLN A 1 39.56 10.39 -10.33
C GLN A 1 38.40 10.17 -11.30
N ASN A 2 37.24 9.90 -10.81
CA ASN A 2 36.01 10.47 -11.35
C ASN A 2 34.84 10.20 -10.39
N LYS A 3 34.52 11.19 -9.58
CA LYS A 3 33.31 11.22 -8.76
C LYS A 3 32.14 11.43 -9.70
N MET A 4 31.45 10.37 -10.11
CA MET A 4 30.10 10.49 -10.64
C MET A 4 29.15 10.74 -9.46
N ALA A 5 28.75 11.99 -9.32
CA ALA A 5 27.68 12.41 -8.43
C ALA A 5 26.38 11.72 -8.90
N ILE A 6 25.92 10.74 -8.13
CA ILE A 6 24.64 10.07 -8.34
C ILE A 6 23.55 11.10 -8.00
N ASN A 7 22.86 11.59 -9.01
CA ASN A 7 21.73 12.48 -8.89
C ASN A 7 20.54 11.72 -8.27
N PRO A 8 20.08 12.04 -7.04
CA PRO A 8 19.01 11.30 -6.37
C PRO A 8 17.62 11.50 -7.00
N PHE A 9 17.52 12.29 -8.08
CA PHE A 9 16.27 12.61 -8.75
C PHE A 9 16.14 11.99 -10.16
N ASN A 10 16.98 11.01 -10.51
CA ASN A 10 16.81 10.36 -11.81
C ASN A 10 15.56 9.46 -11.81
N LYS A 11 14.57 9.90 -12.57
CA LYS A 11 13.17 9.42 -12.65
C LYS A 11 13.01 8.09 -13.38
N GLU A 12 14.08 7.36 -13.69
CA GLU A 12 14.02 6.29 -14.72
C GLU A 12 14.40 4.87 -14.30
N GLU A 13 14.61 4.56 -13.04
CA GLU A 13 14.76 3.16 -12.64
C GLU A 13 13.59 2.66 -11.77
N ARG A 14 12.41 2.58 -12.35
CA ARG A 14 11.37 1.71 -11.82
C ARG A 14 11.78 0.27 -12.16
N THR A 15 12.24 -0.46 -11.16
CA THR A 15 12.49 -1.90 -11.29
C THR A 15 11.24 -2.61 -11.80
N PRO A 16 11.37 -3.66 -12.62
CA PRO A 16 10.22 -4.39 -13.20
C PRO A 16 9.22 -4.91 -12.15
N ALA A 17 9.67 -5.18 -10.91
CA ALA A 17 8.80 -5.56 -9.80
C ALA A 17 7.85 -4.43 -9.35
N ASP A 18 8.29 -3.17 -9.36
CA ASP A 18 7.46 -2.01 -9.00
C ASP A 18 6.38 -1.73 -10.07
N LYS A 19 6.69 -2.01 -11.34
CA LYS A 19 5.70 -1.93 -12.43
C LYS A 19 4.63 -3.02 -12.32
N GLY A 20 5.02 -4.25 -11.95
CA GLY A 20 4.09 -5.36 -11.79
C GLY A 20 3.07 -5.12 -10.67
N ASP A 21 3.52 -4.65 -9.51
CA ASP A 21 2.64 -4.35 -8.37
C ASP A 21 1.72 -3.14 -8.65
N LEU A 22 2.19 -2.16 -9.42
CA LEU A 22 1.39 -1.02 -9.84
C LEU A 22 0.31 -1.43 -10.86
N ILE A 23 0.66 -2.25 -11.83
CA ILE A 23 -0.25 -2.75 -12.88
C ILE A 23 -1.32 -3.66 -12.25
N LEU A 24 -0.94 -4.60 -11.36
CA LEU A 24 -1.87 -5.46 -10.63
C LEU A 24 -2.83 -4.67 -9.73
N GLY A 25 -2.36 -3.60 -9.12
CA GLY A 25 -3.20 -2.70 -8.33
C GLY A 25 -4.18 -1.90 -9.19
N LEU A 26 -3.75 -1.45 -10.36
CA LEU A 26 -4.59 -0.75 -11.33
C LEU A 26 -5.60 -1.71 -11.95
N GLU A 27 -5.19 -2.91 -12.38
CA GLU A 27 -6.09 -3.91 -12.96
C GLU A 27 -7.22 -4.29 -12.00
N LYS A 28 -6.93 -4.48 -10.71
CA LYS A 28 -7.97 -4.79 -9.72
C LYS A 28 -8.96 -3.63 -9.55
N ARG A 29 -8.49 -2.39 -9.59
CA ARG A 29 -9.37 -1.20 -9.52
C ARG A 29 -10.27 -1.08 -10.76
N TYR A 30 -9.68 -1.26 -11.94
CA TYR A 30 -10.43 -1.24 -13.19
C TYR A 30 -11.36 -2.44 -13.33
N ALA A 31 -10.94 -3.63 -12.90
CA ALA A 31 -11.77 -4.81 -12.90
C ALA A 31 -13.04 -4.63 -12.04
N VAL A 32 -12.91 -4.06 -10.83
CA VAL A 32 -14.06 -3.76 -9.97
C VAL A 32 -14.96 -2.72 -10.60
N LEU A 33 -14.41 -1.67 -11.21
CA LEU A 33 -15.20 -0.63 -11.90
C LEU A 33 -15.91 -1.18 -13.15
N ILE A 34 -15.21 -2.00 -13.93
CA ILE A 34 -15.79 -2.63 -15.14
C ILE A 34 -16.88 -3.61 -14.75
N PHE A 35 -16.68 -4.44 -13.72
CA PHE A 35 -17.67 -5.42 -13.26
C PHE A 35 -18.89 -4.73 -12.66
N SER A 36 -18.69 -3.64 -11.92
CA SER A 36 -19.75 -2.78 -11.39
C SER A 36 -20.52 -2.08 -12.51
N GLY A 37 -19.82 -1.52 -13.48
CA GLY A 37 -20.44 -0.85 -14.64
C GLY A 37 -21.23 -1.83 -15.52
N MET A 38 -20.70 -3.02 -15.76
CA MET A 38 -21.42 -4.09 -16.51
C MET A 38 -22.66 -4.57 -15.77
N GLY A 39 -22.58 -4.77 -14.45
CA GLY A 39 -23.72 -5.14 -13.63
C GLY A 39 -24.82 -4.09 -13.63
N ALA A 40 -24.47 -2.81 -13.52
CA ALA A 40 -25.40 -1.70 -13.59
C ALA A 40 -26.05 -1.58 -14.98
N ALA A 41 -25.26 -1.71 -16.05
CA ALA A 41 -25.76 -1.68 -17.42
C ALA A 41 -26.71 -2.86 -17.70
N PHE A 42 -26.38 -4.06 -17.26
CA PHE A 42 -27.24 -5.24 -17.41
C PHE A 42 -28.55 -5.08 -16.65
N THR A 43 -28.49 -4.58 -15.41
CA THR A 43 -29.69 -4.31 -14.61
C THR A 43 -30.58 -3.26 -15.26
N PHE A 44 -29.98 -2.21 -15.82
CA PHE A 44 -30.66 -1.14 -16.52
C PHE A 44 -31.37 -1.67 -17.80
N VAL A 45 -30.69 -2.47 -18.61
CA VAL A 45 -31.25 -3.05 -19.83
C VAL A 45 -32.42 -4.02 -19.53
N MET A 46 -32.22 -4.92 -18.53
CA MET A 46 -33.32 -5.83 -18.11
C MET A 46 -34.53 -5.06 -17.61
N MET A 47 -34.32 -3.94 -16.98
CA MET A 47 -35.36 -3.14 -16.40
C MET A 47 -36.13 -2.32 -17.44
N VAL A 48 -35.44 -1.80 -18.47
CA VAL A 48 -36.09 -1.13 -19.60
C VAL A 48 -36.97 -2.12 -20.40
N LEU A 49 -36.56 -3.39 -20.47
CA LEU A 49 -37.29 -4.42 -21.21
C LEU A 49 -38.52 -4.97 -20.46
N PHE A 50 -38.50 -4.99 -19.13
CA PHE A 50 -39.51 -5.67 -18.31
C PHE A 50 -40.31 -4.77 -17.37
N ALA A 51 -39.96 -3.49 -17.19
CA ALA A 51 -40.65 -2.61 -16.25
C ALA A 51 -41.86 -1.93 -16.91
N PRO A 52 -43.05 -1.95 -16.28
CA PRO A 52 -44.17 -1.09 -16.68
C PRO A 52 -43.79 0.40 -16.49
N SER A 53 -44.38 1.24 -17.36
CA SER A 53 -44.08 2.68 -17.44
C SER A 53 -44.18 3.45 -16.11
N ASP A 54 -45.01 2.97 -15.18
CA ASP A 54 -45.25 3.63 -13.89
C ASP A 54 -44.16 3.41 -12.85
N MET A 55 -43.21 2.48 -13.08
CA MET A 55 -42.10 2.15 -12.15
C MET A 55 -40.75 2.66 -12.60
N PHE A 56 -40.69 3.53 -13.59
CA PHE A 56 -39.42 4.02 -14.16
C PHE A 56 -38.53 4.70 -13.13
N GLY A 57 -39.08 5.49 -12.20
CA GLY A 57 -38.32 6.15 -11.15
C GLY A 57 -37.69 5.18 -10.15
N PHE A 58 -38.36 4.13 -9.77
CA PHE A 58 -37.84 3.09 -8.89
C PHE A 58 -36.67 2.34 -9.54
N SER A 59 -36.73 2.16 -10.81
CA SER A 59 -35.77 1.46 -11.64
C SER A 59 -34.40 2.18 -11.67
N VAL A 60 -34.42 3.47 -11.89
CA VAL A 60 -33.22 4.31 -11.88
C VAL A 60 -32.55 4.27 -10.50
N GLY A 61 -33.32 4.30 -9.41
CA GLY A 61 -32.80 4.21 -8.05
C GLY A 61 -32.05 2.91 -7.77
N VAL A 62 -32.61 1.77 -8.21
CA VAL A 62 -31.96 0.45 -8.04
C VAL A 62 -30.67 0.36 -8.87
N ALA A 63 -30.66 0.81 -10.11
CA ALA A 63 -29.48 0.81 -10.98
C ALA A 63 -28.34 1.65 -10.38
N LEU A 64 -28.64 2.83 -9.87
CA LEU A 64 -27.65 3.67 -9.17
C LEU A 64 -27.09 3.01 -7.91
N THR A 65 -27.94 2.34 -7.13
CA THR A 65 -27.52 1.63 -5.91
C THR A 65 -26.55 0.49 -6.25
N VAL A 66 -26.88 -0.33 -7.25
CA VAL A 66 -26.02 -1.44 -7.70
C VAL A 66 -24.68 -0.95 -8.23
N ALA A 67 -24.63 0.21 -8.87
CA ALA A 67 -23.38 0.81 -9.34
C ALA A 67 -22.51 1.35 -8.19
N PHE A 68 -23.13 1.93 -7.15
CA PHE A 68 -22.42 2.63 -6.08
C PHE A 68 -21.89 1.71 -4.97
N VAL A 69 -22.59 0.62 -4.68
CA VAL A 69 -22.27 -0.30 -3.58
C VAL A 69 -20.87 -0.94 -3.72
N PRO A 70 -20.48 -1.56 -4.84
CA PRO A 70 -19.18 -2.21 -4.95
C PRO A 70 -18.00 -1.21 -4.88
N TYR A 71 -18.20 0.00 -5.40
CA TYR A 71 -17.18 1.07 -5.28
C TYR A 71 -16.96 1.49 -3.80
N SER A 72 -18.05 1.64 -3.05
CA SER A 72 -17.99 2.01 -1.63
C SER A 72 -17.30 0.95 -0.78
N ILE A 73 -17.60 -0.34 -1.04
CA ILE A 73 -16.97 -1.47 -0.34
C ILE A 73 -15.46 -1.50 -0.60
N TYR A 74 -15.04 -1.34 -1.87
CA TYR A 74 -13.63 -1.33 -2.21
C TYR A 74 -12.88 -0.17 -1.52
N ALA A 75 -13.42 1.05 -1.56
CA ALA A 75 -12.83 2.21 -0.91
C ALA A 75 -12.73 2.03 0.62
N TYR A 76 -13.72 1.39 1.22
CA TYR A 76 -13.72 1.08 2.65
C TYR A 76 -12.62 0.06 3.02
N LEU A 77 -12.46 -1.01 2.26
CA LEU A 77 -11.45 -2.04 2.51
C LEU A 77 -10.03 -1.49 2.37
N GLU A 78 -9.79 -0.61 1.40
CA GLU A 78 -8.50 0.05 1.22
C GLU A 78 -8.15 0.94 2.42
N LYS A 79 -9.09 1.77 2.88
CA LYS A 79 -8.93 2.61 4.07
C LYS A 79 -8.69 1.78 5.33
N LYS A 80 -9.44 0.69 5.51
CA LYS A 80 -9.26 -0.22 6.65
C LYS A 80 -7.87 -0.85 6.68
N ALA A 81 -7.33 -1.23 5.53
CA ALA A 81 -5.97 -1.78 5.45
C ALA A 81 -4.90 -0.75 5.84
N ILE A 82 -5.07 0.52 5.45
CA ILE A 82 -4.16 1.61 5.84
C ILE A 82 -4.22 1.84 7.35
N ILE A 83 -5.41 1.93 7.93
CA ILE A 83 -5.60 2.12 9.38
C ILE A 83 -4.99 0.97 10.18
N ASP A 84 -5.13 -0.27 9.69
CA ASP A 84 -4.52 -1.44 10.34
C ASP A 84 -2.98 -1.36 10.31
N MET A 85 -2.39 -0.93 9.20
CA MET A 85 -0.94 -0.71 9.13
C MET A 85 -0.49 0.40 10.08
N GLU A 86 -1.21 1.54 10.14
CA GLU A 86 -0.91 2.64 11.05
C GLU A 86 -0.97 2.21 12.52
N LYS A 87 -1.98 1.42 12.88
CA LYS A 87 -2.17 0.90 14.24
C LYS A 87 -1.03 -0.01 14.68
N ASN A 88 -0.50 -0.82 13.79
CA ASN A 88 0.56 -1.80 14.09
C ASN A 88 1.97 -1.23 13.91
N LEU A 89 2.13 -0.06 13.27
CA LEU A 89 3.43 0.57 13.05
C LEU A 89 4.19 0.87 14.35
N PRO A 90 3.57 1.42 15.43
CA PRO A 90 4.29 1.68 16.69
C PRO A 90 4.87 0.42 17.32
N SER A 91 4.13 -0.69 17.30
CA SER A 91 4.61 -1.98 17.82
C SER A 91 5.82 -2.47 17.04
N PHE A 92 5.75 -2.43 15.71
CA PHE A 92 6.88 -2.76 14.85
C PHE A 92 8.11 -1.89 15.14
N LEU A 93 7.94 -0.57 15.27
CA LEU A 93 9.05 0.36 15.57
C LEU A 93 9.68 0.09 16.93
N ARG A 94 8.87 -0.24 17.92
CA ARG A 94 9.33 -0.65 19.25
C ARG A 94 10.18 -1.90 19.18
N ASP A 95 9.73 -2.93 18.49
CA ASP A 95 10.45 -4.20 18.35
C ASP A 95 11.79 -4.02 17.60
N ILE A 96 11.83 -3.14 16.60
CA ILE A 96 13.08 -2.72 15.95
C ILE A 96 14.02 -2.04 16.95
N ALA A 97 13.51 -1.08 17.75
CA ALA A 97 14.31 -0.38 18.75
C ALA A 97 14.87 -1.33 19.82
N GLU A 98 14.06 -2.27 20.30
CA GLU A 98 14.50 -3.32 21.25
C GLU A 98 15.56 -4.23 20.64
N SER A 99 15.38 -4.67 19.40
CA SER A 99 16.39 -5.46 18.68
C SER A 99 17.70 -4.70 18.48
N ARG A 100 17.64 -3.39 18.26
CA ARG A 100 18.82 -2.51 18.20
C ARG A 100 19.57 -2.43 19.52
N LYS A 101 18.85 -2.36 20.65
CA LYS A 101 19.46 -2.36 22.00
C LYS A 101 20.22 -3.65 22.28
N THR A 102 19.82 -4.77 21.69
CA THR A 102 20.55 -6.06 21.81
C THR A 102 21.73 -6.19 20.83
N GLY A 103 22.10 -5.11 20.12
CA GLY A 103 23.26 -5.08 19.22
C GLY A 103 22.97 -5.56 17.79
N MET A 104 21.73 -5.86 17.44
CA MET A 104 21.36 -6.24 16.07
C MET A 104 21.49 -5.05 15.12
N THR A 105 21.88 -5.31 13.87
CA THR A 105 21.81 -4.31 12.80
C THR A 105 20.35 -4.08 12.38
N LEU A 106 20.05 -2.91 11.80
CA LEU A 106 18.68 -2.60 11.33
C LEU A 106 18.14 -3.61 10.30
N PRO A 107 18.92 -4.08 9.31
CA PRO A 107 18.49 -5.15 8.42
C PRO A 107 18.13 -6.46 9.16
N GLN A 108 18.94 -6.85 10.14
CA GLN A 108 18.66 -8.05 10.95
C GLN A 108 17.40 -7.89 11.81
N ALA A 109 17.23 -6.72 12.43
CA ALA A 109 16.04 -6.41 13.22
C ALA A 109 14.77 -6.46 12.34
N LEU A 110 14.81 -5.88 11.12
CA LEU A 110 13.71 -5.95 10.18
C LEU A 110 13.40 -7.39 9.77
N TYR A 111 14.42 -8.19 9.46
CA TYR A 111 14.23 -9.59 9.08
C TYR A 111 13.56 -10.40 10.19
N LYS A 112 13.96 -10.19 11.44
CA LYS A 112 13.33 -10.77 12.62
C LYS A 112 11.88 -10.33 12.76
N SER A 113 11.62 -9.02 12.65
CA SER A 113 10.26 -8.46 12.76
C SER A 113 9.34 -8.91 11.61
N ALA A 114 9.87 -9.21 10.43
CA ALA A 114 9.07 -9.73 9.32
C ALA A 114 8.47 -11.13 9.59
N GLN A 115 8.93 -11.84 10.63
CA GLN A 115 8.40 -13.12 11.07
C GLN A 115 7.26 -12.98 12.09
N VAL A 116 7.08 -11.80 12.66
CA VAL A 116 6.02 -11.47 13.62
C VAL A 116 4.78 -11.00 12.86
N ASP A 117 3.60 -11.29 13.41
CA ASP A 117 2.35 -10.84 12.80
C ASP A 117 1.96 -9.43 13.28
N TYR A 118 2.03 -8.48 12.36
CA TYR A 118 1.55 -7.11 12.51
C TYR A 118 0.35 -6.82 11.59
N GLY A 119 -0.49 -7.81 11.32
CA GLY A 119 -1.65 -7.67 10.46
C GLY A 119 -1.28 -7.30 9.01
N LYS A 120 -1.91 -6.27 8.46
CA LYS A 120 -1.63 -5.82 7.09
C LYS A 120 -0.20 -5.30 6.89
N LEU A 121 0.45 -4.81 7.95
CA LEU A 121 1.84 -4.37 7.88
C LEU A 121 2.80 -5.54 7.62
N SER A 122 2.51 -6.76 8.10
CA SER A 122 3.35 -7.95 7.89
C SER A 122 3.63 -8.24 6.42
N VAL A 123 2.67 -7.99 5.54
CA VAL A 123 2.84 -8.17 4.08
C VAL A 123 3.93 -7.24 3.53
N GLU A 124 3.93 -5.99 3.96
CA GLU A 124 4.94 -5.01 3.54
C GLU A 124 6.30 -5.31 4.18
N LEU A 125 6.35 -5.73 5.45
CA LEU A 125 7.59 -6.12 6.12
C LEU A 125 8.26 -7.33 5.44
N LYS A 126 7.50 -8.33 5.01
CA LYS A 126 8.02 -9.46 4.24
C LYS A 126 8.61 -9.02 2.89
N LYS A 127 7.93 -8.09 2.19
CA LYS A 127 8.48 -7.50 0.94
C LYS A 127 9.78 -6.74 1.20
N MET A 128 9.85 -5.99 2.29
CA MET A 128 11.05 -5.25 2.69
C MET A 128 12.20 -6.21 3.03
N ALA A 129 11.93 -7.26 3.80
CA ALA A 129 12.92 -8.29 4.14
C ALA A 129 13.47 -8.98 2.89
N ASN A 130 12.62 -9.33 1.92
CA ASN A 130 13.03 -9.89 0.64
C ASN A 130 13.92 -8.93 -0.17
N GLN A 131 13.60 -7.62 -0.19
CA GLN A 131 14.43 -6.63 -0.88
C GLN A 131 15.83 -6.53 -0.25
N ILE A 132 15.92 -6.59 1.08
CA ILE A 132 17.19 -6.61 1.79
C ILE A 132 17.99 -7.88 1.49
N SER A 133 17.34 -9.04 1.41
CA SER A 133 18.02 -10.30 1.05
C SER A 133 18.61 -10.29 -0.35
N TRP A 134 18.07 -9.44 -1.23
CA TRP A 134 18.63 -9.20 -2.57
C TRP A 134 19.71 -8.11 -2.60
N GLY A 135 20.15 -7.64 -1.43
CA GLY A 135 21.22 -6.64 -1.32
C GLY A 135 20.77 -5.19 -1.50
N VAL A 136 19.45 -4.91 -1.53
CA VAL A 136 18.98 -3.52 -1.59
C VAL A 136 19.31 -2.81 -0.28
N PRO A 137 19.94 -1.61 -0.31
CA PRO A 137 20.24 -0.83 0.88
C PRO A 137 19.01 -0.56 1.75
N PHE A 138 19.16 -0.66 3.07
CA PHE A 138 18.04 -0.54 4.01
C PHE A 138 17.28 0.79 3.86
N HIS A 139 17.99 1.92 3.65
CA HIS A 139 17.36 3.23 3.46
C HIS A 139 16.51 3.29 2.20
N ASP A 140 16.93 2.64 1.11
CA ASP A 140 16.15 2.57 -0.13
C ASP A 140 14.88 1.76 0.05
N VAL A 141 14.96 0.65 0.80
CA VAL A 141 13.81 -0.18 1.13
C VAL A 141 12.78 0.61 1.93
N LEU A 142 13.22 1.36 2.94
CA LEU A 142 12.34 2.25 3.72
C LEU A 142 11.72 3.35 2.86
N ALA A 143 12.51 4.01 2.01
CA ALA A 143 12.03 5.05 1.12
C ALA A 143 10.97 4.52 0.12
N ARG A 144 11.19 3.33 -0.42
CA ARG A 144 10.20 2.65 -1.29
C ARG A 144 8.93 2.28 -0.54
N PHE A 145 9.04 1.77 0.68
CA PHE A 145 7.88 1.49 1.53
C PHE A 145 7.09 2.76 1.84
N SER A 146 7.76 3.84 2.25
CA SER A 146 7.14 5.14 2.48
C SER A 146 6.34 5.63 1.27
N LYS A 147 6.92 5.59 0.07
CA LYS A 147 6.25 5.99 -1.18
C LYS A 147 5.05 5.12 -1.55
N ARG A 148 5.10 3.82 -1.26
CA ARG A 148 3.98 2.90 -1.52
C ARG A 148 2.87 3.05 -0.49
N SER A 149 3.21 3.41 0.73
CA SER A 149 2.24 3.69 1.78
C SER A 149 1.42 4.93 1.42
N LYS A 150 0.11 4.78 1.35
CA LYS A 150 -0.83 5.89 1.10
C LYS A 150 -1.17 6.67 2.39
N SER A 151 -0.45 6.39 3.49
CA SER A 151 -0.61 7.01 4.79
C SER A 151 0.40 8.13 4.99
N GLY A 152 -0.07 9.34 5.24
CA GLY A 152 0.80 10.46 5.61
C GLY A 152 1.48 10.26 6.98
N PHE A 153 0.87 9.48 7.87
CA PHE A 153 1.46 9.12 9.16
C PHE A 153 2.69 8.22 8.98
N ILE A 154 2.54 7.13 8.19
CA ILE A 154 3.64 6.21 7.89
C ILE A 154 4.78 6.94 7.17
N GLN A 155 4.45 7.79 6.18
CA GLN A 155 5.45 8.55 5.43
C GLN A 155 6.30 9.44 6.34
N ARG A 156 5.68 10.18 7.26
CA ARG A 156 6.38 11.03 8.22
C ARG A 156 7.23 10.22 9.19
N SER A 157 6.69 9.13 9.74
CA SER A 157 7.42 8.26 10.67
C SER A 157 8.67 7.66 10.02
N ILE A 158 8.56 7.18 8.78
CA ILE A 158 9.69 6.62 8.03
C ILE A 158 10.71 7.70 7.66
N ALA A 159 10.27 8.91 7.30
CA ALA A 159 11.18 10.01 7.00
C ALA A 159 12.07 10.35 8.20
N ILE A 160 11.50 10.42 9.41
CA ILE A 160 12.26 10.65 10.65
C ILE A 160 13.29 9.54 10.89
N ILE A 161 12.96 8.28 10.62
CA ILE A 161 13.88 7.15 10.79
C ILE A 161 15.03 7.25 9.81
N ILE A 162 14.77 7.59 8.56
CA ILE A 162 15.81 7.77 7.53
C ILE A 162 16.74 8.91 7.91
N GLU A 163 16.21 10.04 8.36
CA GLU A 163 16.99 11.20 8.79
C GLU A 163 17.85 10.89 10.03
N ALA A 164 17.29 10.21 11.02
CA ALA A 164 18.03 9.78 12.19
C ALA A 164 19.17 8.81 11.86
N GLN A 165 19.02 7.95 10.85
CA GLN A 165 20.08 7.08 10.37
C GLN A 165 21.22 7.87 9.71
N GLN A 166 20.90 8.89 8.92
CA GLN A 166 21.89 9.73 8.24
C GLN A 166 22.68 10.60 9.21
N SER A 167 22.05 11.00 10.32
CA SER A 167 22.66 11.82 11.37
C SER A 167 23.57 11.05 12.33
N GLY A 168 23.92 9.79 12.05
CA GLY A 168 24.88 9.02 12.83
C GLY A 168 24.28 8.09 13.89
N GLY A 169 22.99 7.80 13.80
CA GLY A 169 22.40 6.61 14.45
C GLY A 169 22.25 6.65 15.97
N ALA A 170 22.23 7.80 16.60
CA ALA A 170 21.82 7.93 18.00
C ALA A 170 20.28 7.93 18.12
N LEU A 171 19.68 6.80 17.77
CA LEU A 171 18.35 6.48 18.28
C LEU A 171 18.54 5.76 19.62
N VAL A 172 18.79 6.53 20.66
CA VAL A 172 18.68 6.11 22.05
C VAL A 172 17.32 6.56 22.58
#